data_8b77ce84401b6f2bca2b9b9b3b537228
#
_entry.id   8b77ce84401b6f2bca2b9b9b3b537228
#
_cell.length_a   1.000
_cell.length_b   1.000
_cell.length_c   1.000
_cell.angle_alpha   90.00
_cell.angle_beta   90.00
_cell.angle_gamma   90.00
#
_symmetry.space_group_name_H-M   'P 1'
#
loop_
_entity.id
_entity.type
_entity.pdbx_description
1 polymer ?
#
loop_
_entity_poly.entity_id
_entity_poly.type
_entity_poly.pdbx_seq_one_letter_code
_entity_poly.pdbx_strand_id
1 'polypeptide(L)'
;MLVGLDVGSTTTKVYAMHEDMTEAWWGYRRHGACQTASVRAMLGELAERFPHESLRVAVTGSGARDIATALGASYVQEVVANALAISRFYPQTRCAIELGGQDAKMIFFRTNDKGDIEVADMRMNGSCAGGTGAFIDEMAKLMGVGTESGEFEQLASRGTTVHEVSGRCGVYAKTDIQPLLNEGIPTTDLALSALHAVARQTIGGLAQGIDIEPPVIFEGGTLAYNPTLVRVFREQLNLSDDQVIVPRDPQIMVARGAALSLTDMFASSQPIDLPDAFVRLDKLETVARKRGGTSCPALFCHTCRAGGFYGTPWQRDAGKGSGCVCARRDGACGARYRFGEHDDQVRPGR
;
A
#
# COMPACT_ATOMS: atom_id res chain seq x y z
N MET A 1 9.63 21.25 -9.70
CA MET A 1 8.79 20.51 -8.74
C MET A 1 9.53 19.27 -8.28
N LEU A 2 9.49 18.96 -6.98
CA LEU A 2 10.12 17.79 -6.37
C LEU A 2 9.07 16.68 -6.22
N VAL A 3 9.38 15.49 -6.72
CA VAL A 3 8.42 14.37 -6.77
C VAL A 3 9.02 13.13 -6.11
N GLY A 4 8.33 12.61 -5.12
CA GLY A 4 8.64 11.33 -4.50
C GLY A 4 7.68 10.25 -4.99
N LEU A 5 8.23 9.13 -5.44
CA LEU A 5 7.49 7.93 -5.83
C LEU A 5 7.81 6.82 -4.82
N ASP A 6 6.77 6.27 -4.19
CA ASP A 6 6.88 5.03 -3.43
C ASP A 6 6.17 3.91 -4.21
N VAL A 7 6.97 2.97 -4.70
CA VAL A 7 6.49 1.81 -5.46
C VAL A 7 6.62 0.57 -4.59
N GLY A 8 5.61 0.35 -3.77
CA GLY A 8 5.53 -0.80 -2.87
C GLY A 8 5.10 -2.09 -3.58
N SER A 9 4.89 -3.14 -2.80
CA SER A 9 4.46 -4.47 -3.27
C SER A 9 3.02 -4.50 -3.80
N THR A 10 2.14 -3.64 -3.28
CA THR A 10 0.70 -3.62 -3.62
C THR A 10 0.22 -2.29 -4.17
N THR A 11 0.92 -1.20 -3.85
CA THR A 11 0.47 0.17 -4.13
C THR A 11 1.59 1.04 -4.67
N THR A 12 1.22 2.00 -5.51
CA THR A 12 2.08 3.11 -5.93
C THR A 12 1.57 4.40 -5.28
N LYS A 13 2.46 5.20 -4.73
CA LYS A 13 2.17 6.52 -4.19
C LYS A 13 3.06 7.54 -4.87
N VAL A 14 2.49 8.71 -5.11
CA VAL A 14 3.19 9.88 -5.62
C VAL A 14 2.95 11.03 -4.67
N TYR A 15 3.99 11.74 -4.33
CA TYR A 15 3.92 13.00 -3.61
C TYR A 15 4.70 14.06 -4.37
N ALA A 16 4.08 15.19 -4.63
CA ALA A 16 4.67 16.31 -5.35
C ALA A 16 4.64 17.57 -4.49
N MET A 17 5.77 18.27 -4.43
CA MET A 17 5.89 19.55 -3.74
C MET A 17 6.67 20.56 -4.58
N HIS A 18 6.44 21.82 -4.31
CA HIS A 18 7.23 22.91 -4.87
C HIS A 18 8.62 22.99 -4.26
N GLU A 19 9.54 23.75 -4.85
CA GLU A 19 10.90 23.96 -4.33
C GLU A 19 10.90 24.66 -2.95
N ASP A 20 9.86 25.40 -2.61
CA ASP A 20 9.63 25.98 -1.28
C ASP A 20 9.07 24.98 -0.25
N MET A 21 8.97 23.70 -0.61
CA MET A 21 8.44 22.59 0.19
C MET A 21 6.93 22.66 0.46
N THR A 22 6.17 23.49 -0.23
CA THR A 22 4.71 23.46 -0.15
C THR A 22 4.16 22.27 -0.93
N GLU A 23 3.20 21.55 -0.33
CA GLU A 23 2.53 20.41 -0.97
C GLU A 23 1.73 20.88 -2.19
N ALA A 24 1.98 20.27 -3.35
CA ALA A 24 1.26 20.55 -4.59
C ALA A 24 0.17 19.51 -4.87
N TRP A 25 0.51 18.24 -4.74
CA TRP A 25 -0.41 17.14 -5.02
C TRP A 25 0.13 15.82 -4.47
N TRP A 26 -0.77 14.89 -4.21
CA TRP A 26 -0.41 13.49 -3.98
C TRP A 26 -1.45 12.53 -4.56
N GLY A 27 -1.01 11.30 -4.82
CA GLY A 27 -1.86 10.23 -5.30
C GLY A 27 -1.49 8.89 -4.67
N TYR A 28 -2.49 8.02 -4.52
CA TYR A 28 -2.36 6.67 -3.99
C TYR A 28 -3.17 5.70 -4.85
N ARG A 29 -2.54 4.60 -5.30
CA ARG A 29 -3.21 3.65 -6.20
C ARG A 29 -2.74 2.22 -5.95
N ARG A 30 -3.67 1.26 -5.89
CA ARG A 30 -3.34 -0.16 -5.99
C ARG A 30 -2.97 -0.49 -7.44
N HIS A 31 -1.84 -1.19 -7.65
CA HIS A 31 -1.32 -1.47 -9.00
C HIS A 31 -1.64 -2.87 -9.52
N GLY A 32 -2.17 -3.78 -8.68
CA GLY A 32 -2.53 -5.14 -9.11
C GLY A 32 -1.37 -5.88 -9.81
N ALA A 33 -0.15 -5.77 -9.29
CA ALA A 33 1.10 -6.24 -9.88
C ALA A 33 1.55 -5.53 -11.19
N CYS A 34 0.90 -4.43 -11.58
CA CYS A 34 1.23 -3.63 -12.77
C CYS A 34 1.92 -2.31 -12.38
N GLN A 35 3.08 -2.41 -11.73
CA GLN A 35 3.81 -1.27 -11.15
C GLN A 35 4.16 -0.21 -12.19
N THR A 36 4.77 -0.60 -13.31
CA THR A 36 5.20 0.32 -14.39
C THR A 36 4.03 1.08 -14.99
N ALA A 37 2.91 0.41 -15.26
CA ALA A 37 1.70 1.03 -15.79
C ALA A 37 1.09 2.01 -14.78
N SER A 38 1.11 1.65 -13.49
CA SER A 38 0.63 2.53 -12.41
C SER A 38 1.48 3.80 -12.28
N VAL A 39 2.82 3.65 -12.27
CA VAL A 39 3.76 4.79 -12.23
C VAL A 39 3.56 5.70 -13.43
N ARG A 40 3.51 5.13 -14.64
CA ARG A 40 3.29 5.88 -15.87
C ARG A 40 1.99 6.68 -15.83
N ALA A 41 0.90 6.06 -15.37
CA ALA A 41 -0.40 6.73 -15.27
C ALA A 41 -0.38 7.88 -14.27
N MET A 42 0.22 7.67 -13.08
CA MET A 42 0.25 8.70 -12.03
C MET A 42 1.19 9.87 -12.40
N LEU A 43 2.32 9.61 -13.04
CA LEU A 43 3.19 10.67 -13.57
C LEU A 43 2.53 11.43 -14.72
N GLY A 44 1.76 10.75 -15.59
CA GLY A 44 0.94 11.38 -16.61
C GLY A 44 -0.10 12.31 -16.01
N GLU A 45 -0.82 11.87 -15.00
CA GLU A 45 -1.80 12.66 -14.25
C GLU A 45 -1.17 13.90 -13.59
N LEU A 46 0.04 13.74 -13.02
CA LEU A 46 0.79 14.85 -12.46
C LEU A 46 1.18 15.87 -13.56
N ALA A 47 1.68 15.40 -14.70
CA ALA A 47 2.09 16.26 -15.82
C ALA A 47 0.90 17.00 -16.45
N GLU A 48 -0.27 16.38 -16.53
CA GLU A 48 -1.50 17.05 -16.99
C GLU A 48 -1.95 18.16 -16.05
N ARG A 49 -1.76 17.97 -14.72
CA ARG A 49 -2.10 18.98 -13.70
C ARG A 49 -1.11 20.15 -13.68
N PHE A 50 0.16 19.88 -13.96
CA PHE A 50 1.25 20.85 -13.90
C PHE A 50 2.08 20.86 -15.20
N PRO A 51 1.50 21.28 -16.33
CA PRO A 51 2.08 21.08 -17.66
C PRO A 51 3.35 21.92 -17.93
N HIS A 52 3.63 22.91 -17.09
CA HIS A 52 4.80 23.79 -17.22
C HIS A 52 5.91 23.50 -16.20
N GLU A 53 5.71 22.49 -15.35
CA GLU A 53 6.66 22.15 -14.32
C GLU A 53 7.66 21.10 -14.80
N SER A 54 8.93 21.33 -14.54
CA SER A 54 9.97 20.31 -14.70
C SER A 54 10.02 19.44 -13.44
N LEU A 55 10.02 18.11 -13.61
CA LEU A 55 9.91 17.16 -12.52
C LEU A 55 11.27 16.56 -12.17
N ARG A 56 11.77 16.86 -10.98
CA ARG A 56 12.87 16.13 -10.34
C ARG A 56 12.27 14.99 -9.52
N VAL A 57 12.70 13.76 -9.76
CA VAL A 57 12.04 12.57 -9.21
C VAL A 57 13.02 11.74 -8.37
N ALA A 58 12.57 11.35 -7.18
CA ALA A 58 13.19 10.31 -6.38
C ALA A 58 12.22 9.14 -6.19
N VAL A 59 12.73 7.92 -6.31
CA VAL A 59 11.93 6.68 -6.25
C VAL A 59 12.36 5.85 -5.07
N THR A 60 11.39 5.28 -4.36
CA THR A 60 11.58 4.38 -3.23
C THR A 60 10.57 3.24 -3.26
N GLY A 61 10.71 2.29 -2.37
CA GLY A 61 9.83 1.12 -2.27
C GLY A 61 10.45 -0.17 -2.83
N SER A 62 9.82 -1.30 -2.53
CA SER A 62 10.32 -2.64 -2.90
C SER A 62 10.42 -2.88 -4.41
N GLY A 63 9.59 -2.22 -5.23
CA GLY A 63 9.59 -2.29 -6.69
C GLY A 63 10.38 -1.17 -7.40
N ALA A 64 11.11 -0.34 -6.66
CA ALA A 64 11.58 0.96 -7.14
C ALA A 64 12.80 0.93 -8.06
N ARG A 65 13.75 -0.02 -7.90
CA ARG A 65 15.08 0.07 -8.54
C ARG A 65 15.03 0.11 -10.07
N ASP A 66 14.31 -0.81 -10.67
CA ASP A 66 14.20 -0.89 -12.13
C ASP A 66 13.41 0.31 -12.69
N ILE A 67 12.42 0.77 -11.94
CA ILE A 67 11.60 1.95 -12.26
C ILE A 67 12.45 3.23 -12.16
N ALA A 68 13.25 3.39 -11.11
CA ALA A 68 14.17 4.53 -10.98
C ALA A 68 15.15 4.60 -12.14
N THR A 69 15.73 3.45 -12.53
CA THR A 69 16.61 3.35 -13.68
C THR A 69 15.89 3.71 -14.98
N ALA A 70 14.68 3.20 -15.20
CA ALA A 70 13.87 3.51 -16.38
C ALA A 70 13.49 4.99 -16.46
N LEU A 71 13.20 5.61 -15.33
CA LEU A 71 12.87 7.03 -15.28
C LEU A 71 14.11 7.94 -15.40
N GLY A 72 15.33 7.43 -15.16
CA GLY A 72 16.52 8.24 -14.96
C GLY A 72 16.44 9.07 -13.66
N ALA A 73 15.73 8.55 -12.68
CA ALA A 73 15.45 9.20 -11.40
C ALA A 73 16.40 8.72 -10.30
N SER A 74 16.52 9.50 -9.22
CA SER A 74 17.27 9.10 -8.04
C SER A 74 16.56 7.98 -7.28
N TYR A 75 17.32 7.05 -6.71
CA TYR A 75 16.79 6.00 -5.83
C TYR A 75 17.17 6.28 -4.38
N VAL A 76 16.20 6.23 -3.49
CA VAL A 76 16.40 6.33 -2.04
C VAL A 76 15.85 5.08 -1.35
N GLN A 77 16.57 4.58 -0.36
CA GLN A 77 16.07 3.47 0.45
C GLN A 77 14.83 3.87 1.24
N GLU A 78 13.88 2.97 1.35
CA GLU A 78 12.57 3.22 1.97
C GLU A 78 12.67 3.71 3.41
N VAL A 79 13.56 3.07 4.21
CA VAL A 79 13.82 3.51 5.60
C VAL A 79 14.40 4.90 5.67
N VAL A 80 15.32 5.23 4.75
CA VAL A 80 15.92 6.58 4.69
C VAL A 80 14.86 7.61 4.30
N ALA A 81 14.04 7.32 3.30
CA ALA A 81 12.94 8.18 2.91
C ALA A 81 11.97 8.40 4.08
N ASN A 82 11.60 7.33 4.77
CA ASN A 82 10.71 7.41 5.93
C ASN A 82 11.32 8.26 7.06
N ALA A 83 12.58 8.01 7.42
CA ALA A 83 13.30 8.79 8.44
C ALA A 83 13.36 10.29 8.09
N LEU A 84 13.58 10.64 6.82
CA LEU A 84 13.58 12.04 6.37
C LEU A 84 12.21 12.70 6.60
N ALA A 85 11.12 12.02 6.25
CA ALA A 85 9.77 12.54 6.47
C ALA A 85 9.46 12.71 7.96
N ILE A 86 9.77 11.71 8.78
CA ILE A 86 9.53 11.74 10.23
C ILE A 86 10.37 12.84 10.87
N SER A 87 11.67 12.91 10.57
CA SER A 87 12.57 13.94 11.12
C SER A 87 12.10 15.35 10.78
N ARG A 88 11.54 15.54 9.59
CA ARG A 88 11.08 16.84 9.13
C ARG A 88 9.76 17.26 9.76
N PHE A 89 8.78 16.36 9.83
CA PHE A 89 7.41 16.69 10.19
C PHE A 89 7.02 16.30 11.63
N TYR A 90 7.71 15.31 12.20
CA TYR A 90 7.40 14.71 13.49
C TYR A 90 8.67 14.43 14.32
N PRO A 91 9.52 15.45 14.58
CA PRO A 91 10.85 15.28 15.21
C PRO A 91 10.80 14.73 16.63
N GLN A 92 9.62 14.74 17.29
CA GLN A 92 9.42 14.18 18.63
C GLN A 92 9.27 12.64 18.63
N THR A 93 9.15 12.01 17.46
CA THR A 93 8.91 10.55 17.34
C THR A 93 10.05 9.73 17.95
N ARG A 94 9.70 8.68 18.69
CA ARG A 94 10.64 7.69 19.23
C ARG A 94 10.54 6.34 18.53
N CYS A 95 9.35 5.98 18.10
CA CYS A 95 9.12 4.75 17.35
C CYS A 95 8.13 5.00 16.21
N ALA A 96 8.42 4.45 15.03
CA ALA A 96 7.48 4.41 13.92
C ALA A 96 7.02 2.97 13.70
N ILE A 97 5.71 2.78 13.57
CA ILE A 97 5.08 1.54 13.15
C ILE A 97 4.46 1.78 11.77
N GLU A 98 5.08 1.20 10.75
CA GLU A 98 4.63 1.27 9.38
C GLU A 98 4.03 -0.07 8.96
N LEU A 99 2.75 -0.07 8.57
CA LEU A 99 2.08 -1.24 8.01
C LEU A 99 1.73 -1.03 6.55
N GLY A 100 2.46 -1.73 5.70
CA GLY A 100 2.20 -1.82 4.27
C GLY A 100 1.25 -2.97 3.90
N GLY A 101 1.10 -3.22 2.59
CA GLY A 101 0.30 -4.33 2.09
C GLY A 101 0.89 -5.70 2.39
N GLN A 102 2.21 -5.85 2.29
CA GLN A 102 2.92 -7.11 2.53
C GLN A 102 4.07 -6.97 3.54
N ASP A 103 4.48 -5.76 3.84
CA ASP A 103 5.59 -5.46 4.72
C ASP A 103 5.07 -4.73 5.97
N ALA A 104 5.65 -5.06 7.11
CA ALA A 104 5.50 -4.34 8.38
C ALA A 104 6.88 -3.94 8.85
N LYS A 105 7.04 -2.69 9.26
CA LYS A 105 8.30 -2.13 9.74
C LYS A 105 8.12 -1.44 11.07
N MET A 106 9.13 -1.52 11.89
CA MET A 106 9.26 -0.78 13.13
C MET A 106 10.61 -0.09 13.13
N ILE A 107 10.61 1.23 13.23
CA ILE A 107 11.81 2.06 13.19
C ILE A 107 11.93 2.75 14.53
N PHE A 108 13.06 2.57 15.19
CA PHE A 108 13.38 3.18 16.47
C PHE A 108 14.28 4.38 16.26
N PHE A 109 13.96 5.48 16.92
CA PHE A 109 14.70 6.73 16.81
C PHE A 109 15.38 7.08 18.11
N ARG A 110 16.52 7.74 18.00
CA ARG A 110 17.20 8.38 19.12
C ARG A 110 17.52 9.82 18.78
N THR A 111 17.70 10.64 19.78
CA THR A 111 18.19 12.01 19.59
C THR A 111 19.72 12.00 19.63
N ASN A 112 20.36 12.58 18.62
CA ASN A 112 21.79 12.75 18.59
C ASN A 112 22.25 13.96 19.45
N ASP A 113 23.56 14.16 19.55
CA ASP A 113 24.16 15.26 20.36
C ASP A 113 23.76 16.68 19.86
N LYS A 114 23.27 16.80 18.63
CA LYS A 114 22.82 18.06 18.04
C LYS A 114 21.33 18.33 18.26
N GLY A 115 20.61 17.37 18.86
CA GLY A 115 19.17 17.45 19.06
C GLY A 115 18.33 16.94 17.87
N ASP A 116 18.95 16.45 16.80
CA ASP A 116 18.26 15.86 15.67
C ASP A 116 17.90 14.40 15.97
N ILE A 117 16.81 13.93 15.40
CA ILE A 117 16.47 12.50 15.48
C ILE A 117 17.17 11.71 14.38
N GLU A 118 17.66 10.54 14.74
CA GLU A 118 18.30 9.60 13.82
C GLU A 118 17.77 8.17 14.07
N VAL A 119 17.85 7.33 13.05
CA VAL A 119 17.46 5.92 13.16
C VAL A 119 18.47 5.19 14.04
N ALA A 120 17.98 4.64 15.16
CA ALA A 120 18.78 3.83 16.09
C ALA A 120 18.76 2.35 15.71
N ASP A 121 17.57 1.83 15.34
CA ASP A 121 17.38 0.44 14.88
C ASP A 121 16.17 0.38 13.94
N MET A 122 16.12 -0.66 13.12
CA MET A 122 15.00 -0.92 12.23
C MET A 122 14.75 -2.42 12.13
N ARG A 123 13.52 -2.79 12.31
CA ARG A 123 13.03 -4.16 12.17
C ARG A 123 11.97 -4.24 11.09
N MET A 124 12.03 -5.28 10.30
CA MET A 124 11.04 -5.56 9.26
C MET A 124 10.63 -7.02 9.36
N ASN A 125 9.34 -7.31 9.11
CA ASN A 125 8.90 -8.69 9.01
C ASN A 125 9.62 -9.40 7.85
N GLY A 126 9.83 -10.71 8.02
CA GLY A 126 10.36 -11.54 6.95
C GLY A 126 9.31 -11.77 5.84
N SER A 127 9.43 -12.92 5.15
CA SER A 127 8.53 -13.27 4.03
C SER A 127 7.08 -13.59 4.42
N CYS A 128 6.70 -13.45 5.69
CA CYS A 128 5.37 -13.77 6.18
C CYS A 128 4.47 -12.54 6.16
N ALA A 129 3.29 -12.67 5.56
CA ALA A 129 2.28 -11.61 5.53
C ALA A 129 1.56 -11.37 6.88
N GLY A 130 1.88 -12.13 7.93
CA GLY A 130 1.36 -11.90 9.28
C GLY A 130 1.70 -10.49 9.78
N GLY A 131 0.73 -9.80 10.36
CA GLY A 131 0.93 -8.42 10.80
C GLY A 131 0.89 -7.36 9.69
N THR A 132 0.34 -7.67 8.51
CA THR A 132 0.29 -6.76 7.35
C THR A 132 -1.11 -6.63 6.77
N GLY A 133 -1.29 -5.70 5.80
CA GLY A 133 -2.56 -5.53 5.09
C GLY A 133 -3.03 -6.79 4.36
N ALA A 134 -2.11 -7.61 3.84
CA ALA A 134 -2.47 -8.87 3.17
C ALA A 134 -3.15 -9.87 4.12
N PHE A 135 -2.78 -9.88 5.40
CA PHE A 135 -3.48 -10.67 6.41
C PHE A 135 -4.93 -10.19 6.57
N ILE A 136 -5.13 -8.87 6.66
CA ILE A 136 -6.47 -8.28 6.76
C ILE A 136 -7.31 -8.60 5.52
N ASP A 137 -6.74 -8.47 4.31
CA ASP A 137 -7.39 -8.82 3.05
C ASP A 137 -7.83 -10.29 3.03
N GLU A 138 -7.05 -11.21 3.61
CA GLU A 138 -7.39 -12.62 3.72
C GLU A 138 -8.53 -12.89 4.70
N MET A 139 -8.53 -12.20 5.85
CA MET A 139 -9.60 -12.31 6.84
C MET A 139 -10.92 -11.72 6.32
N ALA A 140 -10.84 -10.59 5.64
CA ALA A 140 -11.99 -9.97 4.97
C ALA A 140 -12.63 -10.91 3.93
N LYS A 141 -11.80 -11.56 3.10
CA LYS A 141 -12.29 -12.59 2.14
C LYS A 141 -12.99 -13.76 2.83
N LEU A 142 -12.43 -14.23 3.95
CA LEU A 142 -13.03 -15.32 4.73
C LEU A 142 -14.41 -14.93 5.28
N MET A 143 -14.56 -13.68 5.69
CA MET A 143 -15.83 -13.12 6.20
C MET A 143 -16.78 -12.65 5.09
N GLY A 144 -16.37 -12.74 3.81
CA GLY A 144 -17.19 -12.33 2.67
C GLY A 144 -17.36 -10.82 2.52
N VAL A 145 -16.44 -10.03 3.04
CA VAL A 145 -16.47 -8.55 2.99
C VAL A 145 -15.29 -7.96 2.21
N GLY A 146 -15.45 -6.73 1.71
CA GLY A 146 -14.41 -6.01 1.00
C GLY A 146 -13.51 -5.19 1.93
N THR A 147 -12.23 -5.12 1.63
CA THR A 147 -11.29 -4.21 2.31
C THR A 147 -11.24 -2.84 1.63
N GLU A 148 -11.39 -2.81 0.31
CA GLU A 148 -11.35 -1.56 -0.48
C GLU A 148 -12.55 -0.64 -0.23
N SER A 149 -13.71 -1.24 0.09
CA SER A 149 -14.95 -0.51 0.43
C SER A 149 -14.98 0.01 1.88
N GLY A 150 -13.97 -0.35 2.71
CA GLY A 150 -13.96 -0.04 4.13
C GLY A 150 -14.93 -0.90 4.97
N GLU A 151 -15.58 -1.91 4.38
CA GLU A 151 -16.52 -2.78 5.09
C GLU A 151 -15.85 -3.52 6.25
N PHE A 152 -14.62 -4.01 6.06
CA PHE A 152 -13.89 -4.70 7.12
C PHE A 152 -13.65 -3.80 8.34
N GLU A 153 -13.23 -2.56 8.10
CA GLU A 153 -13.05 -1.56 9.17
C GLU A 153 -14.38 -1.25 9.87
N GLN A 154 -15.48 -1.10 9.11
CA GLN A 154 -16.81 -0.88 9.68
C GLN A 154 -17.27 -2.06 10.55
N LEU A 155 -16.94 -3.30 10.19
CA LEU A 155 -17.21 -4.45 11.03
C LEU A 155 -16.36 -4.41 12.31
N ALA A 156 -15.05 -4.27 12.16
CA ALA A 156 -14.12 -4.27 13.29
C ALA A 156 -14.42 -3.17 14.30
N SER A 157 -14.83 -1.98 13.84
CA SER A 157 -15.16 -0.84 14.72
C SER A 157 -16.38 -1.09 15.61
N ARG A 158 -17.27 -2.02 15.23
CA ARG A 158 -18.47 -2.41 15.98
C ARG A 158 -18.26 -3.64 16.88
N GLY A 159 -17.12 -4.32 16.73
CA GLY A 159 -16.78 -5.47 17.57
C GLY A 159 -16.65 -5.08 19.05
N THR A 160 -17.10 -5.94 19.92
CA THR A 160 -17.09 -5.72 21.38
C THR A 160 -16.34 -6.81 22.14
N THR A 161 -16.19 -7.99 21.53
CA THR A 161 -15.54 -9.15 22.15
C THR A 161 -14.35 -9.58 21.30
N VAL A 162 -13.21 -9.79 21.95
CA VAL A 162 -11.98 -10.28 21.30
C VAL A 162 -11.82 -11.76 21.56
N HIS A 163 -11.80 -12.55 20.49
CA HIS A 163 -11.52 -13.97 20.52
C HIS A 163 -10.05 -14.22 20.23
N GLU A 164 -9.53 -15.34 20.70
CA GLU A 164 -8.14 -15.71 20.45
C GLU A 164 -7.98 -16.18 19.01
N VAL A 165 -7.17 -15.44 18.23
CA VAL A 165 -6.85 -15.71 16.83
C VAL A 165 -5.35 -15.61 16.63
N SER A 166 -4.76 -16.57 15.93
CA SER A 166 -3.33 -16.57 15.61
C SER A 166 -2.98 -15.45 14.61
N GLY A 167 -2.05 -14.58 14.96
CA GLY A 167 -1.54 -13.52 14.09
C GLY A 167 -0.38 -13.95 13.17
N ARG A 168 0.20 -15.14 13.37
CA ARG A 168 1.45 -15.53 12.71
C ARG A 168 1.31 -15.77 11.21
N CYS A 169 0.19 -16.32 10.76
CA CYS A 169 -0.03 -16.67 9.36
C CYS A 169 -1.52 -16.68 9.05
N GLY A 170 -1.92 -16.13 7.90
CA GLY A 170 -3.30 -16.12 7.46
C GLY A 170 -3.95 -17.52 7.36
N VAL A 171 -3.14 -18.57 7.10
CA VAL A 171 -3.65 -19.96 7.09
C VAL A 171 -4.06 -20.39 8.50
N TYR A 172 -3.22 -20.18 9.51
CA TYR A 172 -3.58 -20.52 10.90
C TYR A 172 -4.73 -19.66 11.41
N ALA A 173 -4.74 -18.37 11.09
CA ALA A 173 -5.86 -17.51 11.45
C ALA A 173 -7.20 -18.00 10.86
N LYS A 174 -7.19 -18.52 9.62
CA LYS A 174 -8.39 -19.12 9.02
C LYS A 174 -8.86 -20.35 9.78
N THR A 175 -7.94 -21.19 10.26
CA THR A 175 -8.31 -22.37 11.06
C THR A 175 -8.86 -22.00 12.44
N ASP A 176 -8.50 -20.84 12.98
CA ASP A 176 -9.05 -20.33 14.24
C ASP A 176 -10.40 -19.64 14.03
N ILE A 177 -10.55 -18.86 12.97
CA ILE A 177 -11.76 -18.07 12.69
C ILE A 177 -12.90 -18.95 12.14
N GLN A 178 -12.61 -19.95 11.30
CA GLN A 178 -13.64 -20.75 10.66
C GLN A 178 -14.55 -21.50 11.66
N PRO A 179 -14.05 -22.15 12.73
CA PRO A 179 -14.90 -22.72 13.77
C PRO A 179 -15.80 -21.67 14.44
N LEU A 180 -15.23 -20.52 14.79
CA LEU A 180 -15.98 -19.42 15.43
C LEU A 180 -17.12 -18.90 14.54
N LEU A 181 -16.88 -18.80 13.22
CA LEU A 181 -17.94 -18.49 12.26
C LEU A 181 -19.04 -19.55 12.26
N ASN A 182 -18.68 -20.84 12.30
CA ASN A 182 -19.63 -21.95 12.32
C ASN A 182 -20.43 -22.00 13.64
N GLU A 183 -19.85 -21.54 14.73
CA GLU A 183 -20.53 -21.38 16.03
C GLU A 183 -21.46 -20.16 16.07
N GLY A 184 -21.46 -19.31 15.03
CA GLY A 184 -22.32 -18.14 14.94
C GLY A 184 -21.79 -16.92 15.69
N ILE A 185 -20.49 -16.88 15.99
CA ILE A 185 -19.86 -15.67 16.56
C ILE A 185 -20.01 -14.52 15.55
N PRO A 186 -20.39 -13.31 16.02
CA PRO A 186 -20.58 -12.15 15.16
C PRO A 186 -19.33 -11.82 14.35
N THR A 187 -19.48 -11.55 13.06
CA THR A 187 -18.36 -11.15 12.18
C THR A 187 -17.69 -9.86 12.62
N THR A 188 -18.41 -8.99 13.35
CA THR A 188 -17.86 -7.79 13.99
C THR A 188 -16.78 -8.13 15.01
N ASP A 189 -17.04 -9.11 15.88
CA ASP A 189 -16.09 -9.55 16.91
C ASP A 189 -14.91 -10.30 16.30
N LEU A 190 -15.15 -11.07 15.24
CA LEU A 190 -14.07 -11.76 14.51
C LEU A 190 -13.18 -10.79 13.74
N ALA A 191 -13.73 -9.73 13.14
CA ALA A 191 -12.96 -8.68 12.49
C ALA A 191 -12.09 -7.91 13.50
N LEU A 192 -12.65 -7.55 14.66
CA LEU A 192 -11.90 -6.94 15.75
C LEU A 192 -10.78 -7.88 16.25
N SER A 193 -11.10 -9.17 16.44
CA SER A 193 -10.12 -10.18 16.88
C SER A 193 -8.96 -10.33 15.91
N ALA A 194 -9.24 -10.26 14.60
CA ALA A 194 -8.21 -10.27 13.56
C ALA A 194 -7.29 -9.05 13.66
N LEU A 195 -7.81 -7.84 13.94
CA LEU A 195 -6.99 -6.65 14.16
C LEU A 195 -6.12 -6.77 15.42
N HIS A 196 -6.65 -7.34 16.50
CA HIS A 196 -5.85 -7.65 17.69
C HIS A 196 -4.72 -8.65 17.39
N ALA A 197 -4.97 -9.63 16.53
CA ALA A 197 -3.96 -10.58 16.09
C ALA A 197 -2.85 -9.89 15.26
N VAL A 198 -3.21 -8.97 14.35
CA VAL A 198 -2.25 -8.15 13.58
C VAL A 198 -1.36 -7.35 14.52
N ALA A 199 -1.92 -6.62 15.46
CA ALA A 199 -1.15 -5.79 16.38
C ALA A 199 -0.21 -6.62 17.25
N ARG A 200 -0.70 -7.72 17.85
CA ARG A 200 0.15 -8.65 18.64
C ARG A 200 1.30 -9.21 17.82
N GLN A 201 1.04 -9.62 16.58
CA GLN A 201 2.07 -10.17 15.70
C GLN A 201 3.11 -9.11 15.32
N THR A 202 2.68 -7.90 15.04
CA THR A 202 3.59 -6.79 14.71
C THR A 202 4.46 -6.43 15.91
N ILE A 203 3.86 -6.22 17.07
CA ILE A 203 4.60 -5.88 18.31
C ILE A 203 5.56 -7.01 18.67
N GLY A 204 5.07 -8.23 18.83
CA GLY A 204 5.89 -9.37 19.26
C GLY A 204 6.93 -9.79 18.23
N GLY A 205 6.63 -9.64 16.94
CA GLY A 205 7.54 -10.01 15.85
C GLY A 205 8.63 -8.98 15.57
N LEU A 206 8.35 -7.70 15.78
CA LEU A 206 9.27 -6.62 15.39
C LEU A 206 9.98 -5.97 16.60
N ALA A 207 9.32 -5.81 17.73
CA ALA A 207 9.99 -5.22 18.90
C ALA A 207 11.15 -6.11 19.41
N GLN A 208 10.96 -7.44 19.45
CA GLN A 208 12.01 -8.43 19.80
C GLN A 208 12.85 -8.03 21.01
N GLY A 209 12.20 -7.53 22.06
CA GLY A 209 12.85 -7.14 23.31
C GLY A 209 13.37 -5.69 23.35
N ILE A 210 13.17 -4.91 22.31
CA ILE A 210 13.38 -3.45 22.35
C ILE A 210 12.09 -2.82 22.89
N ASP A 211 12.23 -1.91 23.84
CA ASP A 211 11.11 -1.16 24.37
C ASP A 211 10.59 -0.16 23.32
N ILE A 212 9.27 -0.13 23.14
CA ILE A 212 8.61 0.82 22.26
C ILE A 212 8.36 2.11 23.03
N GLU A 213 9.29 3.04 22.91
CA GLU A 213 9.21 4.32 23.60
C GLU A 213 8.26 5.28 22.87
N PRO A 214 7.35 5.98 23.58
CA PRO A 214 6.53 7.02 22.99
C PRO A 214 7.31 8.35 22.81
N PRO A 215 6.84 9.26 21.92
CA PRO A 215 5.67 9.14 21.05
C PRO A 215 5.85 8.15 19.89
N VAL A 216 4.77 7.39 19.60
CA VAL A 216 4.74 6.41 18.53
C VAL A 216 3.95 6.97 17.33
N ILE A 217 4.56 6.97 16.15
CA ILE A 217 3.88 7.36 14.91
C ILE A 217 3.35 6.11 14.18
N PHE A 218 2.11 6.19 13.72
CA PHE A 218 1.43 5.12 12.98
C PHE A 218 1.24 5.53 11.53
N GLU A 219 1.80 4.77 10.59
CA GLU A 219 1.85 5.12 9.19
C GLU A 219 1.71 3.92 8.24
N GLY A 220 1.63 4.19 6.94
CA GLY A 220 1.37 3.18 5.93
C GLY A 220 -0.11 3.03 5.58
N GLY A 221 -0.37 2.43 4.41
CA GLY A 221 -1.73 2.31 3.87
C GLY A 221 -2.66 1.49 4.75
N THR A 222 -2.14 0.44 5.39
CA THR A 222 -2.94 -0.42 6.26
C THR A 222 -3.48 0.34 7.47
N LEU A 223 -2.67 1.18 8.11
CA LEU A 223 -3.09 1.99 9.27
C LEU A 223 -3.94 3.20 8.86
N ALA A 224 -3.66 3.78 7.68
CA ALA A 224 -4.45 4.90 7.15
C ALA A 224 -5.93 4.55 6.94
N TYR A 225 -6.21 3.32 6.52
CA TYR A 225 -7.56 2.88 6.21
C TYR A 225 -8.21 1.99 7.29
N ASN A 226 -7.52 1.76 8.41
CA ASN A 226 -8.02 1.00 9.55
C ASN A 226 -7.77 1.74 10.88
N PRO A 227 -8.52 2.81 11.18
CA PRO A 227 -8.36 3.55 12.44
C PRO A 227 -8.65 2.68 13.68
N THR A 228 -9.48 1.65 13.57
CA THR A 228 -9.67 0.66 14.66
C THR A 228 -8.37 -0.08 14.96
N LEU A 229 -7.53 -0.38 13.96
CA LEU A 229 -6.23 -1.01 14.18
C LEU A 229 -5.27 -0.08 14.95
N VAL A 230 -5.27 1.22 14.66
CA VAL A 230 -4.49 2.20 15.43
C VAL A 230 -4.95 2.23 16.90
N ARG A 231 -6.27 2.21 17.13
CA ARG A 231 -6.83 2.09 18.49
C ARG A 231 -6.36 0.81 19.18
N VAL A 232 -6.39 -0.33 18.50
CA VAL A 232 -5.92 -1.61 19.03
C VAL A 232 -4.42 -1.57 19.39
N PHE A 233 -3.57 -0.96 18.54
CA PHE A 233 -2.15 -0.76 18.88
C PHE A 233 -1.98 0.10 20.12
N ARG A 234 -2.71 1.22 20.21
CA ARG A 234 -2.69 2.10 21.38
C ARG A 234 -3.04 1.35 22.67
N GLU A 235 -4.09 0.54 22.62
CA GLU A 235 -4.53 -0.28 23.75
C GLU A 235 -3.48 -1.33 24.16
N GLN A 236 -2.91 -2.06 23.20
CA GLN A 236 -1.91 -3.11 23.46
C GLN A 236 -0.58 -2.56 23.95
N LEU A 237 -0.20 -1.36 23.51
CA LEU A 237 1.01 -0.65 23.94
C LEU A 237 0.76 0.23 25.17
N ASN A 238 -0.48 0.29 25.67
CA ASN A 238 -0.90 1.13 26.80
C ASN A 238 -0.47 2.61 26.64
N LEU A 239 -0.68 3.17 25.44
CA LEU A 239 -0.35 4.54 25.12
C LEU A 239 -1.52 5.49 25.41
N SER A 240 -1.22 6.67 25.97
CA SER A 240 -2.16 7.78 26.08
C SER A 240 -2.28 8.52 24.72
N ASP A 241 -3.31 9.36 24.58
CA ASP A 241 -3.58 10.04 23.29
C ASP A 241 -2.45 10.98 22.87
N ASP A 242 -1.76 11.63 23.80
CA ASP A 242 -0.62 12.50 23.56
C ASP A 242 0.67 11.74 23.15
N GLN A 243 0.70 10.43 23.36
CA GLN A 243 1.78 9.54 22.98
C GLN A 243 1.62 8.91 21.60
N VAL A 244 0.47 9.15 20.94
CA VAL A 244 0.14 8.62 19.62
C VAL A 244 0.19 9.71 18.58
N ILE A 245 0.91 9.46 17.49
CA ILE A 245 0.97 10.35 16.34
C ILE A 245 0.34 9.63 15.15
N VAL A 246 -0.70 10.19 14.57
CA VAL A 246 -1.26 9.76 13.29
C VAL A 246 -1.11 10.92 12.32
N PRO A 247 -0.24 10.81 11.30
CA PRO A 247 -0.11 11.83 10.27
C PRO A 247 -1.44 12.12 9.57
N ARG A 248 -1.60 13.31 9.01
CA ARG A 248 -2.78 13.65 8.20
C ARG A 248 -3.02 12.65 7.08
N ASP A 249 -1.95 12.23 6.41
CA ASP A 249 -1.97 11.30 5.28
C ASP A 249 -0.91 10.20 5.50
N PRO A 250 -1.19 9.22 6.41
CA PRO A 250 -0.18 8.23 6.84
C PRO A 250 0.34 7.36 5.69
N GLN A 251 -0.47 7.18 4.64
CA GLN A 251 -0.17 6.31 3.50
C GLN A 251 0.89 6.87 2.55
N ILE A 252 1.21 8.16 2.62
CA ILE A 252 2.16 8.80 1.71
C ILE A 252 3.46 9.28 2.38
N MET A 253 3.68 8.96 3.65
CA MET A 253 4.84 9.43 4.41
C MET A 253 6.17 9.06 3.73
N VAL A 254 6.31 7.84 3.25
CA VAL A 254 7.50 7.36 2.56
C VAL A 254 7.72 8.11 1.23
N ALA A 255 6.65 8.38 0.47
CA ALA A 255 6.73 9.19 -0.74
C ALA A 255 7.11 10.65 -0.45
N ARG A 256 6.62 11.24 0.68
CA ARG A 256 7.07 12.55 1.16
C ARG A 256 8.56 12.58 1.42
N GLY A 257 9.07 11.56 2.11
CA GLY A 257 10.50 11.44 2.38
C GLY A 257 11.34 11.26 1.12
N ALA A 258 10.83 10.52 0.13
CA ALA A 258 11.50 10.42 -1.17
C ALA A 258 11.58 11.79 -1.87
N ALA A 259 10.52 12.60 -1.84
CA ALA A 259 10.57 13.97 -2.37
C ALA A 259 11.56 14.85 -1.59
N LEU A 260 11.58 14.76 -0.26
CA LEU A 260 12.53 15.49 0.59
C LEU A 260 13.99 15.11 0.31
N SER A 261 14.29 13.88 -0.08
CA SER A 261 15.66 13.48 -0.43
C SER A 261 16.26 14.30 -1.59
N LEU A 262 15.41 14.92 -2.41
CA LEU A 262 15.83 15.79 -3.51
C LEU A 262 16.31 17.17 -3.06
N THR A 263 16.06 17.58 -1.82
CA THR A 263 16.54 18.87 -1.30
C THR A 263 18.01 18.81 -0.87
N ASP A 264 18.45 17.68 -0.32
CA ASP A 264 19.79 17.50 0.25
C ASP A 264 20.58 16.40 -0.46
N MET A 265 20.16 15.13 -0.30
CA MET A 265 20.90 13.97 -0.79
C MET A 265 21.08 13.97 -2.32
N PHE A 266 20.08 14.43 -3.04
CA PHE A 266 20.04 14.47 -4.50
C PHE A 266 19.79 15.89 -5.04
N ALA A 267 20.30 16.91 -4.35
CA ALA A 267 20.10 18.31 -4.73
C ALA A 267 20.52 18.62 -6.18
N SER A 268 21.54 17.92 -6.69
CA SER A 268 22.06 18.07 -8.05
C SER A 268 21.32 17.21 -9.11
N SER A 269 20.28 16.44 -8.73
CA SER A 269 19.53 15.62 -9.68
C SER A 269 18.86 16.48 -10.75
N GLN A 270 18.90 16.00 -11.99
CA GLN A 270 18.29 16.69 -13.11
C GLN A 270 16.80 16.33 -13.24
N PRO A 271 15.97 17.24 -13.80
CA PRO A 271 14.61 16.90 -14.16
C PRO A 271 14.56 15.75 -15.15
N ILE A 272 13.55 14.89 -15.04
CA ILE A 272 13.34 13.78 -15.97
C ILE A 272 12.69 14.29 -17.26
N ASP A 273 13.06 13.69 -18.40
CA ASP A 273 12.33 13.82 -19.66
C ASP A 273 11.17 12.82 -19.67
N LEU A 274 9.95 13.28 -19.43
CA LEU A 274 8.77 12.42 -19.31
C LEU A 274 8.47 11.60 -20.58
N PRO A 275 8.48 12.15 -21.81
CA PRO A 275 8.28 11.38 -23.02
C PRO A 275 9.26 10.21 -23.15
N ASP A 276 10.55 10.45 -22.94
CA ASP A 276 11.59 9.42 -23.01
C ASP A 276 11.47 8.43 -21.82
N ALA A 277 11.19 8.90 -20.62
CA ALA A 277 10.94 8.07 -19.45
C ALA A 277 9.75 7.11 -19.68
N PHE A 278 8.67 7.56 -20.29
CA PHE A 278 7.52 6.70 -20.61
C PHE A 278 7.88 5.61 -21.63
N VAL A 279 8.68 5.92 -22.66
CA VAL A 279 9.19 4.91 -23.60
C VAL A 279 10.03 3.85 -22.87
N ARG A 280 10.86 4.25 -21.92
CA ARG A 280 11.68 3.31 -21.13
C ARG A 280 10.82 2.45 -20.19
N LEU A 281 9.79 3.01 -19.56
CA LEU A 281 8.84 2.24 -18.75
C LEU A 281 8.08 1.20 -19.57
N ASP A 282 7.63 1.55 -20.79
CA ASP A 282 6.93 0.63 -21.68
C ASP A 282 7.86 -0.54 -22.13
N LYS A 283 9.15 -0.26 -22.34
CA LYS A 283 10.16 -1.30 -22.61
C LYS A 283 10.35 -2.23 -21.40
N LEU A 284 10.43 -1.67 -20.18
CA LEU A 284 10.56 -2.44 -18.94
C LEU A 284 9.38 -3.39 -18.77
N GLU A 285 8.16 -2.92 -18.97
CA GLU A 285 6.95 -3.74 -18.93
C GLU A 285 6.97 -4.88 -19.97
N THR A 286 7.41 -4.58 -21.18
CA THR A 286 7.51 -5.57 -22.26
C THR A 286 8.50 -6.69 -21.91
N VAL A 287 9.64 -6.36 -21.30
CA VAL A 287 10.64 -7.34 -20.85
C VAL A 287 10.08 -8.21 -19.71
N ALA A 288 9.36 -7.61 -18.75
CA ALA A 288 8.72 -8.34 -17.66
C ALA A 288 7.68 -9.35 -18.18
N ARG A 289 6.87 -8.96 -19.16
CA ARG A 289 5.91 -9.87 -19.83
C ARG A 289 6.57 -11.06 -20.53
N LYS A 290 7.69 -10.83 -21.23
CA LYS A 290 8.45 -11.91 -21.91
C LYS A 290 9.06 -12.93 -20.93
N ARG A 291 9.31 -12.54 -19.69
CA ARG A 291 9.83 -13.41 -18.62
C ARG A 291 8.75 -14.22 -17.90
N GLY A 292 7.50 -14.24 -18.40
CA GLY A 292 6.38 -14.99 -17.83
C GLY A 292 5.56 -14.21 -16.80
N GLY A 293 5.72 -12.89 -16.78
CA GLY A 293 4.84 -12.03 -15.99
C GLY A 293 3.40 -12.02 -16.54
N THR A 294 2.41 -11.92 -15.67
CA THR A 294 1.00 -11.70 -16.02
C THR A 294 0.85 -10.42 -16.84
N SER A 295 0.12 -10.48 -17.96
CA SER A 295 -0.20 -9.27 -18.72
C SER A 295 -1.09 -8.37 -17.85
N CYS A 296 -0.65 -7.12 -17.65
CA CYS A 296 -1.49 -6.14 -17.00
C CYS A 296 -2.77 -5.92 -17.80
N PRO A 297 -3.95 -5.97 -17.18
CA PRO A 297 -5.16 -5.49 -17.84
C PRO A 297 -4.96 -4.04 -18.28
N ALA A 298 -5.51 -3.65 -19.42
CA ALA A 298 -5.43 -2.27 -19.87
C ALA A 298 -6.07 -1.38 -18.79
N LEU A 299 -5.26 -0.62 -18.07
CA LEU A 299 -5.71 0.31 -17.02
C LEU A 299 -6.51 1.49 -17.61
N PHE A 300 -6.32 1.75 -18.93
CA PHE A 300 -7.06 2.77 -19.66
C PHE A 300 -7.38 2.28 -21.06
N CYS A 301 -8.66 2.28 -21.40
CA CYS A 301 -9.10 2.36 -22.78
C CYS A 301 -8.98 3.83 -23.19
N HIS A 302 -8.26 4.13 -24.29
CA HIS A 302 -8.09 5.49 -24.81
C HIS A 302 -9.41 6.21 -25.13
N THR A 303 -10.54 5.54 -25.08
CA THR A 303 -11.89 6.08 -25.31
C THR A 303 -12.66 6.37 -24.02
N CYS A 304 -12.19 5.93 -22.84
CA CYS A 304 -12.77 6.30 -21.57
C CYS A 304 -12.05 7.54 -21.03
N ARG A 305 -12.36 8.71 -21.57
CA ARG A 305 -11.96 9.99 -20.96
C ARG A 305 -12.55 10.07 -19.56
N ALA A 306 -11.70 10.36 -18.64
CA ALA A 306 -11.91 10.52 -17.22
C ALA A 306 -13.18 11.32 -16.88
N GLY A 307 -14.24 10.63 -16.56
CA GLY A 307 -15.23 11.11 -15.61
C GLY A 307 -14.66 10.79 -14.23
N GLY A 308 -14.46 11.84 -13.41
CA GLY A 308 -13.73 11.86 -12.17
C GLY A 308 -13.74 10.58 -11.34
N PHE A 309 -12.58 10.06 -11.08
CA PHE A 309 -12.33 9.01 -10.10
C PHE A 309 -12.26 9.61 -8.68
N TYR A 310 -13.37 10.20 -8.24
CA TYR A 310 -13.66 10.40 -6.84
C TYR A 310 -14.94 9.65 -6.53
N GLY A 311 -14.80 8.50 -5.86
CA GLY A 311 -15.84 7.88 -5.08
C GLY A 311 -17.04 7.34 -5.86
N THR A 312 -16.91 6.14 -6.42
CA THR A 312 -18.02 5.16 -6.40
C THR A 312 -17.42 3.75 -6.36
N PRO A 313 -17.90 2.88 -5.45
CA PRO A 313 -17.47 1.48 -5.42
C PRO A 313 -17.92 0.80 -6.72
N TRP A 314 -17.10 -0.13 -7.20
CA TRP A 314 -17.50 -1.08 -8.22
C TRP A 314 -18.74 -1.84 -7.76
N GLN A 315 -19.92 -1.44 -8.24
CA GLN A 315 -21.11 -2.30 -8.14
C GLN A 315 -20.88 -3.48 -9.10
N ARG A 316 -20.66 -4.64 -8.54
CA ARG A 316 -20.83 -5.90 -9.26
C ARG A 316 -22.32 -6.11 -9.39
N ASP A 317 -22.85 -5.95 -10.59
CA ASP A 317 -24.11 -6.58 -10.93
C ASP A 317 -23.91 -8.10 -10.83
N ALA A 318 -24.49 -8.68 -9.81
CA ALA A 318 -24.62 -10.13 -9.65
C ALA A 318 -25.60 -10.63 -10.71
N GLY A 319 -25.07 -11.12 -11.81
CA GLY A 319 -25.86 -11.83 -12.81
C GLY A 319 -25.60 -11.37 -14.23
N LYS A 320 -24.58 -11.92 -14.81
CA LYS A 320 -24.26 -12.20 -16.23
C LYS A 320 -22.84 -11.72 -16.57
N GLY A 321 -21.98 -12.69 -16.84
CA GLY A 321 -20.74 -12.66 -17.59
C GLY A 321 -19.98 -11.33 -17.63
N SER A 322 -18.87 -11.27 -16.93
CA SER A 322 -17.92 -10.16 -16.94
C SER A 322 -17.36 -9.90 -18.34
N GLY A 323 -18.01 -9.04 -19.10
CA GLY A 323 -17.52 -8.47 -20.33
C GLY A 323 -17.56 -6.96 -20.20
N CYS A 324 -16.42 -6.29 -20.30
CA CYS A 324 -16.39 -4.86 -20.52
C CYS A 324 -17.08 -4.58 -21.85
N VAL A 325 -18.32 -4.12 -21.83
CA VAL A 325 -19.05 -3.71 -23.03
C VAL A 325 -18.58 -2.30 -23.39
N CYS A 326 -17.52 -2.23 -24.17
CA CYS A 326 -17.29 -1.02 -24.99
C CYS A 326 -18.31 -1.07 -26.13
N ALA A 327 -19.31 -0.20 -26.10
CA ALA A 327 -20.19 0.04 -27.23
C ALA A 327 -19.35 0.42 -28.45
N ARG A 328 -19.35 -0.45 -29.49
CA ARG A 328 -18.66 -0.20 -30.75
C ARG A 328 -19.42 0.83 -31.55
N ARG A 329 -18.70 1.85 -31.99
CA ARG A 329 -18.77 2.28 -33.39
C ARG A 329 -17.39 2.02 -33.98
N ASP A 330 -17.40 1.14 -34.99
CA ASP A 330 -16.31 0.82 -35.91
C ASP A 330 -15.09 0.00 -35.41
N GLY A 331 -15.17 -1.29 -35.75
CA GLY A 331 -14.08 -2.13 -36.24
C GLY A 331 -12.88 -2.46 -35.33
N ALA A 332 -12.81 -3.74 -34.95
CA ALA A 332 -11.63 -4.49 -34.50
C ALA A 332 -11.11 -4.28 -33.06
N CYS A 333 -11.60 -5.14 -32.18
CA CYS A 333 -10.78 -5.86 -31.20
C CYS A 333 -11.56 -7.07 -30.68
N GLY A 334 -11.24 -8.25 -31.17
CA GLY A 334 -11.80 -9.52 -30.71
C GLY A 334 -10.78 -10.23 -29.83
N ALA A 335 -11.04 -10.33 -28.55
CA ALA A 335 -10.48 -11.36 -27.71
C ALA A 335 -11.63 -12.01 -26.95
N ARG A 336 -12.02 -13.20 -27.41
CA ARG A 336 -12.93 -14.08 -26.67
C ARG A 336 -12.10 -14.95 -25.75
N TYR A 337 -12.30 -14.83 -24.46
CA TYR A 337 -11.87 -15.87 -23.51
C TYR A 337 -13.00 -16.87 -23.34
N ARG A 338 -12.76 -18.12 -23.80
CA ARG A 338 -13.56 -19.28 -23.38
C ARG A 338 -12.99 -19.80 -22.08
N PHE A 339 -13.77 -19.84 -21.04
CA PHE A 339 -13.50 -20.73 -19.91
C PHE A 339 -13.92 -22.14 -20.34
N GLY A 340 -12.99 -23.10 -20.25
CA GLY A 340 -13.28 -24.49 -20.49
C GLY A 340 -14.20 -25.02 -19.41
N GLU A 341 -15.35 -25.57 -19.84
CA GLU A 341 -16.18 -26.45 -19.04
C GLU A 341 -15.40 -27.73 -18.79
N HIS A 342 -15.14 -28.07 -17.54
CA HIS A 342 -14.69 -29.40 -17.16
C HIS A 342 -15.96 -30.29 -17.08
N ASP A 343 -16.11 -31.17 -18.06
CA ASP A 343 -17.06 -32.30 -18.02
C ASP A 343 -16.57 -33.32 -16.98
N ASP A 344 -17.29 -33.38 -15.86
CA ASP A 344 -17.25 -34.49 -14.93
C ASP A 344 -18.08 -35.64 -15.50
N GLN A 345 -17.47 -36.57 -16.23
CA GLN A 345 -18.04 -37.87 -16.52
C GLN A 345 -17.65 -38.87 -15.43
N VAL A 346 -18.55 -39.02 -14.46
CA VAL A 346 -18.61 -40.20 -13.59
C VAL A 346 -19.07 -41.40 -14.42
N ARG A 347 -18.22 -42.43 -14.56
CA ARG A 347 -18.63 -43.75 -14.99
C ARG A 347 -18.87 -44.64 -13.77
N PRO A 348 -20.02 -45.32 -13.71
CA PRO A 348 -20.22 -46.37 -12.70
C PRO A 348 -19.74 -47.74 -13.22
N GLY A 349 -19.30 -48.59 -12.29
CA GLY A 349 -19.40 -50.03 -12.46
C GLY A 349 -18.10 -50.85 -12.48
N ARG A 350 -17.84 -51.52 -11.53
CA ARG A 350 -17.91 -52.95 -11.11
C ARG A 350 -17.00 -53.22 -9.93
#